data_2a97966e8fb7dd92d4c999b8e8c160c7
#
_entry.id   2a97966e8fb7dd92d4c999b8e8c160c7
#
_cell.length_a   1.000
_cell.length_b   1.000
_cell.length_c   1.000
_cell.angle_alpha   90.00
_cell.angle_beta   90.00
_cell.angle_gamma   90.00
#
_symmetry.space_group_name_H-M   'P 1'
#
loop_
_entity.id
_entity.type
_entity.pdbx_description
1 polymer ?
#
loop_
_entity_poly.entity_id
_entity_poly.type
_entity_poly.pdbx_seq_one_letter_code
_entity_poly.pdbx_strand_id
1 'polypeptide(L)'
;CLVGSEMCIRDRLITMLIPPQVNIIPLFFLMREMHLIDTYQALILPGLFGGFGIFLMRQYFLGLPKELEEAAKIDGCNIFQTFFKIALPLAIPTVATLALFTFVTTWNSFMWPLIVTNSESMRTLPVGLAIFKGSFREITLWGELLACSVICTIPVIGVFLIGKKYFINDIMQGGVKE
;
A
#
# COMPACT_ATOMS: atom_id res chain seq x y z
N CYS A 1 18.79 21.82 -4.26
CA CYS A 1 17.86 21.33 -5.29
C CYS A 1 16.51 22.06 -5.21
N LEU A 2 16.46 23.35 -5.51
CA LEU A 2 15.23 24.18 -5.39
C LEU A 2 14.38 24.21 -6.69
N VAL A 3 14.92 23.77 -7.82
CA VAL A 3 14.21 23.61 -9.10
C VAL A 3 13.64 22.18 -9.24
N GLY A 4 13.99 21.27 -8.32
CA GLY A 4 13.67 19.84 -8.41
C GLY A 4 12.31 19.40 -7.86
N SER A 5 11.54 20.23 -7.15
CA SER A 5 10.33 19.71 -6.49
C SER A 5 9.19 19.41 -7.47
N GLU A 6 8.98 20.24 -8.47
CA GLU A 6 7.95 20.00 -9.49
C GLU A 6 8.38 18.95 -10.51
N MET A 7 9.66 18.95 -10.93
CA MET A 7 10.22 17.86 -11.75
C MET A 7 10.12 16.52 -11.04
N CYS A 8 10.49 16.43 -9.75
CA CYS A 8 10.37 15.20 -8.97
C CYS A 8 8.93 14.69 -8.85
N ILE A 9 7.92 15.55 -8.83
CA ILE A 9 6.50 15.13 -8.81
C ILE A 9 6.13 14.56 -10.16
N ARG A 10 6.49 15.25 -11.24
CA ARG A 10 6.22 14.83 -12.61
C ARG A 10 6.88 13.49 -12.92
N ASP A 11 8.13 13.31 -12.52
CA ASP A 11 8.87 12.05 -12.68
C ASP A 11 8.23 10.90 -11.89
N ARG A 12 7.75 11.16 -10.67
CA ARG A 12 7.04 10.15 -9.87
C ARG A 12 5.66 9.79 -10.44
N LEU A 13 4.94 10.77 -10.98
CA LEU A 13 3.68 10.49 -11.66
C LEU A 13 3.91 9.65 -12.94
N ILE A 14 4.98 9.92 -13.68
CA ILE A 14 5.36 9.13 -14.85
C ILE A 14 5.68 7.68 -14.43
N THR A 15 6.38 7.47 -13.31
CA THR A 15 6.66 6.10 -12.83
C THR A 15 5.41 5.33 -12.42
N MET A 16 4.33 6.02 -11.99
CA MET A 16 3.04 5.39 -11.68
C MET A 16 2.27 4.97 -12.94
N LEU A 17 2.56 5.58 -14.10
CA LEU A 17 1.96 5.20 -15.38
C LEU A 17 2.58 3.92 -15.97
N ILE A 18 3.75 3.51 -15.48
CA ILE A 18 4.37 2.25 -15.90
C ILE A 18 3.61 1.10 -15.25
N PRO A 19 3.01 0.20 -16.05
CA PRO A 19 2.32 -0.96 -15.49
C PRO A 19 3.27 -1.79 -14.61
N PRO A 20 2.89 -2.16 -13.37
CA PRO A 20 3.75 -2.96 -12.49
C PRO A 20 4.25 -4.26 -13.14
N GLN A 21 3.49 -4.80 -14.09
CA GLN A 21 3.81 -6.03 -14.81
C GLN A 21 5.12 -5.94 -15.61
N VAL A 22 5.49 -4.76 -16.08
CA VAL A 22 6.76 -4.55 -16.80
C VAL A 22 7.96 -4.80 -15.91
N ASN A 23 7.84 -4.49 -14.63
CA ASN A 23 8.92 -4.61 -13.66
C ASN A 23 9.03 -6.02 -13.04
N ILE A 24 8.07 -6.92 -13.28
CA ILE A 24 8.04 -8.24 -12.65
C ILE A 24 9.29 -9.04 -12.98
N ILE A 25 9.68 -9.09 -14.26
CA ILE A 25 10.84 -9.87 -14.72
C ILE A 25 12.16 -9.34 -14.15
N PRO A 26 12.50 -8.05 -14.30
CA PRO A 26 13.70 -7.49 -13.68
C PRO A 26 13.74 -7.68 -12.16
N LEU A 27 12.60 -7.47 -11.51
CA LEU A 27 12.48 -7.62 -10.05
C LEU A 27 12.70 -9.07 -9.60
N PHE A 28 12.19 -10.05 -10.35
CA PHE A 28 12.43 -11.46 -10.08
C PHE A 28 13.92 -11.80 -10.16
N PHE A 29 14.62 -11.34 -11.20
CA PHE A 29 16.06 -11.55 -11.31
C PHE A 29 16.83 -10.91 -10.16
N LEU A 30 16.44 -9.69 -9.75
CA LEU A 30 17.05 -9.04 -8.61
C LEU A 30 16.86 -9.85 -7.31
N MET A 31 15.64 -10.32 -7.04
CA MET A 31 15.37 -11.16 -5.85
C MET A 31 16.13 -12.50 -5.90
N ARG A 32 16.29 -13.06 -7.10
CA ARG A 32 17.06 -14.30 -7.31
C ARG A 32 18.55 -14.08 -7.03
N GLU A 33 19.16 -13.03 -7.55
CA GLU A 33 20.56 -12.69 -7.30
C GLU A 33 20.83 -12.42 -5.79
N MET A 34 19.84 -11.85 -5.10
CA MET A 34 19.91 -11.62 -3.66
C MET A 34 19.60 -12.86 -2.83
N HIS A 35 19.33 -14.03 -3.44
CA HIS A 35 18.94 -15.27 -2.78
C HIS A 35 17.72 -15.15 -1.87
N LEU A 36 16.76 -14.29 -2.24
CA LEU A 36 15.54 -14.00 -1.48
C LEU A 36 14.30 -14.74 -2.02
N ILE A 37 14.40 -15.49 -3.11
CA ILE A 37 13.27 -16.26 -3.64
C ILE A 37 12.73 -17.19 -2.54
N ASP A 38 11.40 -17.29 -2.47
CA ASP A 38 10.68 -18.11 -1.49
C ASP A 38 10.90 -17.67 -0.03
N THR A 39 11.01 -16.34 0.19
CA THR A 39 11.14 -15.73 1.51
C THR A 39 10.13 -14.60 1.73
N TYR A 40 9.85 -14.25 3.00
CA TYR A 40 9.03 -13.09 3.35
C TYR A 40 9.62 -11.78 2.84
N GLN A 41 10.95 -11.66 2.79
CA GLN A 41 11.62 -10.47 2.30
C GLN A 41 11.28 -10.21 0.84
N ALA A 42 11.22 -11.23 -0.01
CA ALA A 42 10.83 -11.08 -1.39
C ALA A 42 9.38 -10.62 -1.60
N LEU A 43 8.49 -10.97 -0.67
CA LEU A 43 7.10 -10.49 -0.68
C LEU A 43 6.98 -9.04 -0.20
N ILE A 44 7.79 -8.62 0.79
CA ILE A 44 7.66 -7.35 1.49
C ILE A 44 8.47 -6.23 0.82
N LEU A 45 9.75 -6.48 0.49
CA LEU A 45 10.68 -5.44 0.03
C LEU A 45 10.20 -4.65 -1.18
N PRO A 46 9.65 -5.28 -2.24
CA PRO A 46 9.18 -4.53 -3.40
C PRO A 46 8.01 -3.58 -3.10
N GLY A 47 7.20 -3.90 -2.09
CA GLY A 47 6.04 -3.11 -1.69
C GLY A 47 6.34 -1.95 -0.74
N LEU A 48 7.53 -1.89 -0.13
CA LEU A 48 7.85 -0.89 0.89
C LEU A 48 7.85 0.55 0.36
N PHE A 49 8.23 0.74 -0.89
CA PHE A 49 8.41 2.07 -1.50
C PHE A 49 7.38 2.33 -2.60
N GLY A 50 6.10 2.27 -2.24
CA GLY A 50 5.01 2.58 -3.16
C GLY A 50 4.94 4.07 -3.52
N GLY A 51 5.02 4.41 -4.82
CA GLY A 51 4.93 5.80 -5.31
C GLY A 51 3.62 6.48 -4.89
N PHE A 52 2.51 5.74 -4.87
CA PHE A 52 1.20 6.24 -4.45
C PHE A 52 1.20 6.73 -2.99
N GLY A 53 1.78 5.96 -2.06
CA GLY A 53 1.84 6.34 -0.65
C GLY A 53 2.63 7.63 -0.43
N ILE A 54 3.79 7.75 -1.11
CA ILE A 54 4.62 8.94 -1.04
C ILE A 54 3.89 10.15 -1.62
N PHE A 55 3.20 9.98 -2.75
CA PHE A 55 2.41 11.04 -3.39
C PHE A 55 1.28 11.49 -2.48
N LEU A 56 0.46 10.58 -1.95
CA LEU A 56 -0.67 10.89 -1.09
C LEU A 56 -0.23 11.66 0.16
N MET A 57 0.77 11.17 0.88
CA MET A 57 1.28 11.83 2.08
C MET A 57 1.88 13.20 1.78
N ARG A 58 2.59 13.33 0.66
CA ARG A 58 3.13 14.62 0.24
C ARG A 58 2.02 15.63 -0.06
N GLN A 59 0.97 15.23 -0.78
CA GLN A 59 -0.16 16.12 -1.08
C GLN A 59 -0.85 16.58 0.21
N TYR A 60 -1.02 15.68 1.18
CA TYR A 60 -1.57 16.04 2.47
C TYR A 60 -0.72 17.08 3.20
N PHE A 61 0.60 16.84 3.34
CA PHE A 61 1.49 17.77 4.04
C PHE A 61 1.62 19.12 3.32
N LEU A 62 1.55 19.18 2.00
CA LEU A 62 1.53 20.44 1.25
C LEU A 62 0.23 21.23 1.47
N GLY A 63 -0.86 20.57 1.82
CA GLY A 63 -2.15 21.19 2.14
C GLY A 63 -2.26 21.70 3.57
N LEU A 64 -1.29 21.39 4.45
CA LEU A 64 -1.31 21.93 5.82
C LEU A 64 -1.03 23.43 5.82
N PRO A 65 -1.76 24.21 6.66
CA PRO A 65 -1.50 25.63 6.86
C PRO A 65 -0.07 25.88 7.38
N LYS A 66 0.65 26.83 6.79
CA LYS A 66 2.02 27.19 7.21
C LYS A 66 2.07 27.78 8.60
N GLU A 67 0.99 28.38 9.04
CA GLU A 67 0.80 28.97 10.37
C GLU A 67 1.04 27.95 11.48
N LEU A 68 0.73 26.67 11.25
CA LEU A 68 1.01 25.59 12.20
C LEU A 68 2.52 25.34 12.39
N GLU A 69 3.27 25.45 11.30
CA GLU A 69 4.73 25.29 11.35
C GLU A 69 5.40 26.52 11.99
N GLU A 70 4.86 27.71 11.69
CA GLU A 70 5.35 28.97 12.26
C GLU A 70 5.09 29.05 13.78
N ALA A 71 3.87 28.68 14.21
CA ALA A 71 3.53 28.60 15.63
C ALA A 71 4.43 27.61 16.37
N ALA A 72 4.68 26.42 15.80
CA ALA A 72 5.58 25.43 16.37
C ALA A 72 7.01 25.97 16.54
N LYS A 73 7.50 26.78 15.58
CA LYS A 73 8.82 27.41 15.68
C LYS A 73 8.87 28.46 16.78
N ILE A 74 7.80 29.26 16.95
CA ILE A 74 7.67 30.24 18.03
C ILE A 74 7.70 29.53 19.40
N ASP A 75 7.04 28.35 19.50
CA ASP A 75 7.04 27.51 20.70
C ASP A 75 8.39 26.78 20.95
N GLY A 76 9.40 27.03 20.10
CA GLY A 76 10.74 26.44 20.22
C GLY A 76 10.85 24.98 19.79
N CYS A 77 9.87 24.45 19.04
CA CYS A 77 9.93 23.09 18.50
C CYS A 77 10.96 22.99 17.38
N ASN A 78 11.77 21.92 17.42
CA ASN A 78 12.60 21.58 16.28
C ASN A 78 11.79 20.84 15.20
N ILE A 79 12.35 20.63 13.99
CA ILE A 79 11.69 20.00 12.85
C ILE A 79 11.09 18.63 13.21
N PHE A 80 11.83 17.80 13.94
CA PHE A 80 11.34 16.48 14.34
C PHE A 80 10.18 16.58 15.35
N GLN A 81 10.26 17.51 16.29
CA GLN A 81 9.18 17.75 17.25
C GLN A 81 7.92 18.26 16.55
N THR A 82 8.05 19.18 15.62
CA THR A 82 6.93 19.68 14.79
C THR A 82 6.29 18.52 14.00
N PHE A 83 7.12 17.67 13.39
CA PHE A 83 6.61 16.52 12.64
C PHE A 83 5.87 15.53 13.54
N PHE A 84 6.48 15.05 14.62
CA PHE A 84 5.88 13.99 15.45
C PHE A 84 4.75 14.48 16.36
N LYS A 85 4.80 15.73 16.84
CA LYS A 85 3.81 16.28 17.78
C LYS A 85 2.64 16.98 17.11
N ILE A 86 2.83 17.52 15.90
CA ILE A 86 1.82 18.32 15.22
C ILE A 86 1.41 17.71 13.88
N ALA A 87 2.35 17.57 12.94
CA ALA A 87 2.02 17.17 11.58
C ALA A 87 1.53 15.73 11.48
N LEU A 88 2.20 14.77 12.15
CA LEU A 88 1.84 13.36 12.10
C LEU A 88 0.49 13.05 12.78
N PRO A 89 0.15 13.58 13.97
CA PRO A 89 -1.17 13.40 14.55
C PRO A 89 -2.31 13.94 13.69
N LEU A 90 -2.11 15.09 13.03
CA LEU A 90 -3.08 15.64 12.09
C LEU A 90 -3.24 14.75 10.84
N ALA A 91 -2.18 14.06 10.43
CA ALA A 91 -2.18 13.19 9.28
C ALA A 91 -2.77 11.78 9.56
N ILE A 92 -3.15 11.45 10.79
CA ILE A 92 -3.68 10.10 11.15
C ILE A 92 -4.82 9.64 10.22
N PRO A 93 -5.81 10.46 9.85
CA PRO A 93 -6.87 10.01 8.94
C PRO A 93 -6.32 9.61 7.56
N THR A 94 -5.43 10.41 7.00
CA THR A 94 -4.80 10.12 5.70
C THR A 94 -3.86 8.91 5.76
N VAL A 95 -3.11 8.75 6.86
CA VAL A 95 -2.31 7.53 7.10
C VAL A 95 -3.19 6.29 7.21
N ALA A 96 -4.33 6.38 7.90
CA ALA A 96 -5.28 5.28 8.01
C ALA A 96 -5.89 4.92 6.64
N THR A 97 -6.24 5.91 5.83
CA THR A 97 -6.70 5.72 4.46
C THR A 97 -5.63 5.03 3.61
N LEU A 98 -4.38 5.49 3.67
CA LEU A 98 -3.25 4.86 2.97
C LEU A 98 -3.03 3.42 3.43
N ALA A 99 -3.06 3.16 4.73
CA ALA A 99 -2.91 1.82 5.29
C ALA A 99 -3.99 0.86 4.80
N LEU A 100 -5.24 1.33 4.72
CA LEU A 100 -6.36 0.55 4.21
C LEU A 100 -6.19 0.22 2.73
N PHE A 101 -5.83 1.19 1.89
CA PHE A 101 -5.55 0.93 0.48
C PHE A 101 -4.38 -0.03 0.28
N THR A 102 -3.30 0.17 1.01
CA THR A 102 -2.13 -0.71 0.96
C THR A 102 -2.47 -2.13 1.39
N PHE A 103 -3.26 -2.28 2.45
CA PHE A 103 -3.73 -3.59 2.90
C PHE A 103 -4.55 -4.28 1.82
N VAL A 104 -5.57 -3.61 1.26
CA VAL A 104 -6.45 -4.21 0.24
C VAL A 104 -5.66 -4.59 -1.01
N THR A 105 -4.77 -3.74 -1.49
CA THR A 105 -3.96 -4.02 -2.69
C THR A 105 -2.98 -5.16 -2.48
N THR A 106 -2.32 -5.20 -1.32
CA THR A 106 -1.37 -6.27 -0.96
C THR A 106 -2.08 -7.59 -0.70
N TRP A 107 -3.23 -7.56 0.01
CA TRP A 107 -4.03 -8.75 0.28
C TRP A 107 -4.52 -9.43 -1.00
N ASN A 108 -4.93 -8.64 -2.00
CA ASN A 108 -5.39 -9.14 -3.29
C ASN A 108 -4.24 -9.39 -4.29
N SER A 109 -2.99 -9.17 -3.90
CA SER A 109 -1.85 -9.41 -4.77
C SER A 109 -1.73 -10.87 -5.13
N PHE A 110 -1.69 -11.16 -6.42
CA PHE A 110 -1.65 -12.52 -6.95
C PHE A 110 -0.38 -12.79 -7.77
N MET A 111 -0.10 -11.93 -8.77
CA MET A 111 0.90 -12.20 -9.78
C MET A 111 2.31 -12.27 -9.19
N TRP A 112 2.67 -11.32 -8.33
CA TRP A 112 3.99 -11.30 -7.72
C TRP A 112 4.23 -12.48 -6.76
N PRO A 113 3.34 -12.76 -5.77
CA PRO A 113 3.47 -13.93 -4.94
C PRO A 113 3.52 -15.25 -5.72
N LEU A 114 2.74 -15.38 -6.80
CA LEU A 114 2.73 -16.58 -7.64
C LEU A 114 4.11 -16.87 -8.26
N ILE A 115 4.86 -15.84 -8.58
CA ILE A 115 6.16 -15.96 -9.25
C ILE A 115 7.30 -16.17 -8.24
N VAL A 116 7.19 -15.54 -7.06
CA VAL A 116 8.31 -15.48 -6.10
C VAL A 116 8.23 -16.53 -4.99
N THR A 117 7.08 -17.21 -4.82
CA THR A 117 6.92 -18.26 -3.81
C THR A 117 6.82 -19.64 -4.46
N ASN A 118 7.57 -20.61 -3.93
CA ASN A 118 7.60 -21.98 -4.41
C ASN A 118 7.03 -22.97 -3.38
N SER A 119 7.35 -22.79 -2.09
CA SER A 119 6.89 -23.65 -1.01
C SER A 119 5.43 -23.41 -0.64
N GLU A 120 4.73 -24.44 -0.19
CA GLU A 120 3.32 -24.31 0.24
C GLU A 120 3.17 -23.38 1.43
N SER A 121 4.12 -23.35 2.34
CA SER A 121 4.13 -22.53 3.54
C SER A 121 4.25 -21.01 3.25
N MET A 122 4.77 -20.66 2.06
CA MET A 122 4.98 -19.27 1.66
C MET A 122 3.90 -18.73 0.73
N ARG A 123 2.96 -19.58 0.29
CA ARG A 123 1.88 -19.17 -0.61
C ARG A 123 0.89 -18.24 0.08
N THR A 124 0.54 -17.17 -0.61
CA THR A 124 -0.55 -16.29 -0.18
C THR A 124 -1.91 -16.91 -0.49
N LEU A 125 -2.95 -16.46 0.22
CA LEU A 125 -4.31 -16.99 0.03
C LEU A 125 -4.81 -16.93 -1.43
N PRO A 126 -4.64 -15.81 -2.18
CA PRO A 126 -5.04 -15.77 -3.59
C PRO A 126 -4.30 -16.80 -4.46
N VAL A 127 -3.01 -17.03 -4.19
CA VAL A 127 -2.21 -18.04 -4.90
C VAL A 127 -2.69 -19.45 -4.56
N GLY A 128 -2.91 -19.73 -3.28
CA GLY A 128 -3.44 -21.01 -2.82
C GLY A 128 -4.80 -21.33 -3.45
N LEU A 129 -5.71 -20.36 -3.50
CA LEU A 129 -7.03 -20.50 -4.12
C LEU A 129 -6.95 -20.80 -5.63
N ALA A 130 -6.03 -20.15 -6.35
CA ALA A 130 -5.82 -20.39 -7.77
C ALA A 130 -5.25 -21.79 -8.06
N ILE A 131 -4.30 -22.26 -7.25
CA ILE A 131 -3.73 -23.60 -7.35
C ILE A 131 -4.79 -24.66 -7.02
N PHE A 132 -5.57 -24.43 -5.97
CA PHE A 132 -6.68 -25.30 -5.60
C PHE A 132 -7.66 -25.49 -6.76
N LYS A 133 -8.05 -24.42 -7.43
CA LYS A 133 -8.89 -24.46 -8.64
C LYS A 133 -8.23 -25.26 -9.78
N GLY A 134 -6.91 -25.17 -9.95
CA GLY A 134 -6.16 -25.87 -11.00
C GLY A 134 -5.97 -27.36 -10.74
N SER A 135 -5.86 -27.76 -9.48
CA SER A 135 -5.62 -29.15 -9.09
C SER A 135 -6.82 -30.08 -9.29
N PHE A 136 -8.05 -29.55 -9.30
CA PHE A 136 -9.29 -30.30 -9.47
C PHE A 136 -9.90 -30.14 -10.87
N ARG A 137 -9.07 -30.30 -11.91
CA ARG A 137 -9.47 -30.06 -13.31
C ARG A 137 -10.65 -30.91 -13.79
N GLU A 138 -10.85 -32.11 -13.23
CA GLU A 138 -11.91 -33.04 -13.67
C GLU A 138 -13.20 -32.92 -12.82
N ILE A 139 -13.11 -32.54 -11.55
CA ILE A 139 -14.27 -32.35 -10.67
C ILE A 139 -14.06 -31.03 -9.94
N THR A 140 -14.61 -29.94 -10.45
CA THR A 140 -14.55 -28.66 -9.75
C THR A 140 -15.48 -28.73 -8.54
N LEU A 141 -14.92 -28.84 -7.34
CA LEU A 141 -15.65 -28.79 -6.07
C LEU A 141 -16.07 -27.32 -5.81
N TRP A 142 -17.09 -26.87 -6.48
CA TRP A 142 -17.57 -25.48 -6.41
C TRP A 142 -17.89 -25.03 -4.98
N GLY A 143 -18.40 -25.94 -4.15
CA GLY A 143 -18.70 -25.63 -2.75
C GLY A 143 -17.46 -25.27 -1.95
N GLU A 144 -16.40 -26.01 -2.08
CA GLU A 144 -15.12 -25.77 -1.37
C GLU A 144 -14.44 -24.50 -1.89
N LEU A 145 -14.45 -24.28 -3.21
CA LEU A 145 -13.89 -23.08 -3.81
C LEU A 145 -14.63 -21.82 -3.34
N LEU A 146 -15.96 -21.87 -3.26
CA LEU A 146 -16.75 -20.75 -2.76
C LEU A 146 -16.51 -20.53 -1.25
N ALA A 147 -16.43 -21.60 -0.46
CA ALA A 147 -16.11 -21.48 0.96
C ALA A 147 -14.74 -20.82 1.20
N CYS A 148 -13.70 -21.25 0.47
CA CYS A 148 -12.37 -20.62 0.54
C CYS A 148 -12.42 -19.14 0.12
N SER A 149 -13.18 -18.81 -0.94
CA SER A 149 -13.35 -17.42 -1.41
C SER A 149 -14.01 -16.53 -0.35
N VAL A 150 -15.01 -17.05 0.37
CA VAL A 150 -15.65 -16.34 1.49
C VAL A 150 -14.64 -16.09 2.61
N ILE A 151 -13.86 -17.10 3.01
CA ILE A 151 -12.83 -16.97 4.04
C ILE A 151 -11.80 -15.90 3.63
N CYS A 152 -11.37 -15.87 2.37
CA CYS A 152 -10.43 -14.85 1.86
C CYS A 152 -11.02 -13.44 1.90
N THR A 153 -12.34 -13.29 1.84
CA THR A 153 -13.02 -11.98 1.81
C THR A 153 -13.24 -11.41 3.22
N ILE A 154 -13.38 -12.24 4.25
CA ILE A 154 -13.66 -11.81 5.63
C ILE A 154 -12.65 -10.77 6.16
N PRO A 155 -11.32 -10.96 6.04
CA PRO A 155 -10.36 -9.99 6.54
C PRO A 155 -10.46 -8.63 5.86
N VAL A 156 -10.75 -8.61 4.56
CA VAL A 156 -10.93 -7.35 3.79
C VAL A 156 -12.13 -6.58 4.29
N ILE A 157 -13.27 -7.27 4.49
CA ILE A 157 -14.48 -6.66 5.06
C ILE A 157 -14.20 -6.16 6.49
N GLY A 158 -13.52 -6.95 7.31
CA GLY A 158 -13.17 -6.56 8.68
C GLY A 158 -12.34 -5.28 8.74
N VAL A 159 -11.27 -5.21 7.97
CA VAL A 159 -10.40 -4.03 7.88
C VAL A 159 -11.16 -2.82 7.33
N PHE A 160 -12.01 -3.02 6.33
CA PHE A 160 -12.84 -1.95 5.78
C PHE A 160 -13.83 -1.39 6.81
N LEU A 161 -14.52 -2.27 7.56
CA LEU A 161 -15.48 -1.84 8.59
C LEU A 161 -14.80 -1.04 9.72
N ILE A 162 -13.56 -1.37 10.08
CA ILE A 162 -12.77 -0.62 11.06
C ILE A 162 -12.30 0.71 10.46
N GLY A 163 -11.81 0.67 9.22
CA GLY A 163 -11.18 1.82 8.56
C GLY A 163 -12.15 2.87 8.01
N LYS A 164 -13.40 2.50 7.70
CA LYS A 164 -14.39 3.40 7.06
C LYS A 164 -14.59 4.73 7.79
N LYS A 165 -14.50 4.75 9.11
CA LYS A 165 -14.65 5.97 9.92
C LYS A 165 -13.57 7.02 9.65
N TYR A 166 -12.35 6.59 9.35
CA TYR A 166 -11.24 7.50 9.02
C TYR A 166 -11.35 8.02 7.60
N PHE A 167 -11.82 7.18 6.67
CA PHE A 167 -12.03 7.53 5.27
C PHE A 167 -13.12 8.62 5.10
N ILE A 168 -14.23 8.51 5.81
CA ILE A 168 -15.32 9.50 5.75
C ILE A 168 -14.85 10.86 6.28
N ASN A 169 -14.07 10.90 7.35
CA ASN A 169 -13.54 12.13 7.92
C ASN A 169 -12.56 12.85 6.97
N ASP A 170 -11.75 12.11 6.22
CA ASP A 170 -10.78 12.65 5.26
C ASP A 170 -11.51 13.35 4.08
N ILE A 171 -12.57 12.72 3.54
CA ILE A 171 -13.38 13.30 2.47
C ILE A 171 -14.11 14.56 2.93
N MET A 172 -14.64 14.57 4.14
CA MET A 172 -15.35 15.73 4.69
C MET A 172 -14.44 16.95 4.92
N GLN A 173 -13.18 16.72 5.33
CA GLN A 173 -12.20 17.81 5.49
C GLN A 173 -11.69 18.35 4.13
N GLY A 174 -11.66 17.53 3.09
CA GLY A 174 -11.32 17.95 1.73
C GLY A 174 -12.43 18.70 1.00
N GLY A 175 -13.70 18.49 1.39
CA GLY A 175 -14.88 19.08 0.75
C GLY A 175 -15.33 20.44 1.30
N VAL A 176 -14.73 20.94 2.37
CA VAL A 176 -15.09 22.25 3.01
C VAL A 176 -14.08 23.35 2.65
N LYS A 177 -13.58 23.35 1.44
CA LYS A 177 -12.85 24.50 0.85
C LYS A 177 -13.73 25.15 -0.21
N GLU A 178 -14.79 25.82 0.20
CA GLU A 178 -15.42 26.94 -0.49
C GLU A 178 -15.39 28.16 0.42
#